data_f916a4cdcabdcafe91ecaa381b69f5d4
#
_entry.id   f916a4cdcabdcafe91ecaa381b69f5d4
#
_cell.length_a   1.000
_cell.length_b   1.000
_cell.length_c   1.000
_cell.angle_alpha   90.00
_cell.angle_beta   90.00
_cell.angle_gamma   90.00
#
_symmetry.space_group_name_H-M   'P 1'
#
loop_
_entity.id
_entity.type
_entity.pdbx_description
1 polymer ?
#
loop_
_entity_poly.entity_id
_entity_poly.type
_entity_poly.pdbx_seq_one_letter_code
_entity_poly.pdbx_strand_id
1 'polypeptide(L)'
;MSIKNHLQREFKDSNFEIREKLITDTYFTSFLDYVSFPESISKLIEEGYADKRNQLDEYIDFALHHNLITKQNNMIQATDLGLAWVWWAYAPVEGNDWI
;
A
#
# COMPACT_ATOMS: atom_id res chain seq x y z
N MET A 1 13.59 -13.46 -15.29
CA MET A 1 13.64 -12.44 -14.25
C MET A 1 12.41 -12.54 -13.37
N SER A 2 12.58 -12.43 -12.13
CA SER A 2 11.49 -12.62 -11.20
C SER A 2 10.98 -11.29 -10.71
N ILE A 3 9.76 -11.28 -10.25
CA ILE A 3 9.18 -10.11 -9.62
C ILE A 3 10.01 -9.74 -8.39
N LYS A 4 10.60 -10.73 -7.77
CA LYS A 4 11.46 -10.49 -6.61
C LYS A 4 12.59 -9.53 -6.95
N ASN A 5 13.29 -9.79 -8.04
CA ASN A 5 14.38 -8.91 -8.43
C ASN A 5 13.87 -7.51 -8.75
N HIS A 6 12.71 -7.44 -9.40
CA HIS A 6 12.12 -6.15 -9.70
C HIS A 6 11.82 -5.37 -8.44
N LEU A 7 11.20 -6.05 -7.47
CA LEU A 7 10.84 -5.39 -6.22
C LEU A 7 12.07 -4.92 -5.47
N GLN A 8 13.10 -5.74 -5.42
CA GLN A 8 14.31 -5.36 -4.72
C GLN A 8 14.93 -4.11 -5.32
N ARG A 9 14.89 -4.02 -6.62
CA ARG A 9 15.46 -2.88 -7.30
C ARG A 9 14.65 -1.62 -7.09
N GLU A 10 13.32 -1.76 -7.16
CA GLU A 10 12.44 -0.62 -7.01
C GLU A 10 12.44 -0.05 -5.61
N PHE A 11 12.59 -0.93 -4.62
CA PHE A 11 12.44 -0.53 -3.22
C PHE A 11 13.75 -0.22 -2.55
N LYS A 12 14.76 -0.09 -3.31
CA LYS A 12 16.11 -0.02 -2.79
C LYS A 12 16.30 1.10 -1.77
N ASP A 13 15.71 2.25 -2.04
CA ASP A 13 16.03 3.45 -1.27
C ASP A 13 15.08 3.71 -0.12
N SER A 14 13.79 3.68 -0.36
CA SER A 14 12.82 4.04 0.66
C SER A 14 12.03 2.85 1.16
N ASN A 15 12.47 1.65 0.82
CA ASN A 15 11.68 0.48 1.12
C ASN A 15 11.60 0.17 2.62
N PHE A 16 12.55 0.63 3.40
CA PHE A 16 12.52 0.31 4.82
C PHE A 16 11.25 0.83 5.49
N GLU A 17 10.92 2.08 5.23
CA GLU A 17 9.72 2.68 5.83
C GLU A 17 8.45 2.00 5.35
N ILE A 18 8.42 1.67 4.05
CA ILE A 18 7.25 1.01 3.50
C ILE A 18 7.10 -0.39 4.08
N ARG A 19 8.19 -1.13 4.14
CA ARG A 19 8.17 -2.48 4.70
C ARG A 19 7.71 -2.46 6.14
N GLU A 20 8.26 -1.54 6.91
CA GLU A 20 7.90 -1.42 8.31
C GLU A 20 6.40 -1.16 8.45
N LYS A 21 5.91 -0.24 7.64
CA LYS A 21 4.48 0.10 7.70
C LYS A 21 3.61 -1.10 7.36
N LEU A 22 3.96 -1.82 6.31
CA LEU A 22 3.15 -2.96 5.88
C LEU A 22 3.17 -4.09 6.89
N ILE A 23 4.27 -4.26 7.58
CA ILE A 23 4.40 -5.34 8.54
C ILE A 23 3.70 -5.01 9.84
N THR A 24 3.84 -3.78 10.30
CA THR A 24 3.35 -3.40 11.61
C THR A 24 1.92 -2.89 11.61
N ASP A 25 1.39 -2.51 10.45
CA ASP A 25 0.06 -1.93 10.37
C ASP A 25 -0.75 -2.68 9.33
N THR A 26 -1.45 -3.71 9.76
CA THR A 26 -2.23 -4.54 8.85
C THR A 26 -3.41 -3.78 8.26
N TYR A 27 -3.91 -2.77 8.95
CA TYR A 27 -4.98 -1.96 8.40
C TYR A 27 -4.49 -1.13 7.22
N PHE A 28 -3.27 -0.65 7.29
CA PHE A 28 -2.70 0.08 6.16
C PHE A 28 -2.55 -0.85 4.95
N THR A 29 -2.08 -2.08 5.19
CA THR A 29 -1.93 -3.05 4.12
C THR A 29 -3.28 -3.35 3.47
N SER A 30 -4.30 -3.53 4.30
CA SER A 30 -5.64 -3.78 3.81
C SER A 30 -6.17 -2.59 3.02
N PHE A 31 -5.90 -1.38 3.52
CA PHE A 31 -6.29 -0.16 2.81
C PHE A 31 -5.66 -0.11 1.42
N LEU A 32 -4.37 -0.38 1.35
CA LEU A 32 -3.66 -0.32 0.08
C LEU A 32 -4.19 -1.37 -0.90
N ASP A 33 -4.49 -2.56 -0.39
CA ASP A 33 -5.06 -3.62 -1.21
C ASP A 33 -6.46 -3.22 -1.71
N TYR A 34 -7.24 -2.60 -0.84
CA TYR A 34 -8.60 -2.22 -1.18
C TYR A 34 -8.64 -1.23 -2.34
N VAL A 35 -7.66 -0.33 -2.39
CA VAL A 35 -7.62 0.68 -3.46
C VAL A 35 -6.85 0.18 -4.69
N SER A 36 -6.68 -1.13 -4.81
CA SER A 36 -6.17 -1.71 -6.06
C SER A 36 -7.06 -1.31 -7.21
N PHE A 37 -8.34 -1.12 -6.95
CA PHE A 37 -9.25 -0.51 -7.89
C PHE A 37 -9.60 0.88 -7.39
N PRO A 38 -9.94 1.81 -8.30
CA PRO A 38 -10.27 3.17 -7.85
C PRO A 38 -11.40 3.15 -6.84
N GLU A 39 -11.23 3.94 -5.79
CA GLU A 39 -12.24 3.99 -4.74
C GLU A 39 -12.33 5.40 -4.19
N SER A 40 -13.51 5.80 -3.77
CA SER A 40 -13.68 7.14 -3.20
C SER A 40 -13.30 7.14 -1.72
N ILE A 41 -12.86 8.29 -1.25
CA ILE A 41 -12.53 8.45 0.17
C ILE A 41 -13.78 8.21 1.02
N SER A 42 -14.94 8.66 0.53
CA SER A 42 -16.20 8.43 1.24
C SER A 42 -16.47 6.95 1.45
N LYS A 43 -16.20 6.15 0.43
CA LYS A 43 -16.41 4.72 0.51
C LYS A 43 -15.45 4.08 1.52
N LEU A 44 -14.22 4.55 1.54
CA LEU A 44 -13.26 4.04 2.51
C LEU A 44 -13.71 4.32 3.94
N ILE A 45 -14.29 5.48 4.15
CA ILE A 45 -14.81 5.80 5.47
C ILE A 45 -15.97 4.87 5.84
N GLU A 46 -16.86 4.63 4.89
CA GLU A 46 -17.99 3.72 5.12
C GLU A 46 -17.53 2.32 5.44
N GLU A 47 -16.45 1.89 4.81
CA GLU A 47 -15.96 0.52 4.99
C GLU A 47 -15.14 0.35 6.26
N GLY A 48 -14.99 1.41 7.04
CA GLY A 48 -14.34 1.29 8.32
C GLY A 48 -12.83 1.48 8.32
N TYR A 49 -12.28 1.96 7.20
CA TYR A 49 -10.84 2.19 7.16
C TYR A 49 -10.44 3.44 7.92
N ALA A 50 -11.41 4.12 8.46
CA ALA A 50 -11.14 5.33 9.24
C ALA A 50 -12.06 5.39 10.42
N ASP A 51 -11.94 4.42 11.29
CA ASP A 51 -12.60 4.50 12.58
C ASP A 51 -12.30 5.85 13.20
N LYS A 52 -11.05 6.25 13.00
CA LYS A 52 -10.64 7.61 13.33
C LYS A 52 -10.26 8.27 12.03
N ARG A 53 -10.90 9.38 11.76
CA ARG A 53 -10.72 10.05 10.50
C ARG A 53 -9.26 10.38 10.20
N ASN A 54 -8.54 10.81 11.22
CA ASN A 54 -7.14 11.17 10.99
C ASN A 54 -6.28 9.96 10.65
N GLN A 55 -6.71 8.76 10.99
CA GLN A 55 -5.94 7.57 10.63
C GLN A 55 -5.98 7.37 9.12
N LEU A 56 -7.14 7.54 8.51
CA LEU A 56 -7.22 7.44 7.05
C LEU A 56 -6.40 8.53 6.39
N ASP A 57 -6.45 9.74 6.93
CA ASP A 57 -5.66 10.83 6.38
C ASP A 57 -4.17 10.51 6.44
N GLU A 58 -3.71 9.92 7.53
CA GLU A 58 -2.32 9.51 7.66
C GLU A 58 -1.95 8.45 6.63
N TYR A 59 -2.84 7.51 6.40
CA TYR A 59 -2.61 6.47 5.40
C TYR A 59 -2.48 7.06 4.01
N ILE A 60 -3.37 7.97 3.69
CA ILE A 60 -3.35 8.62 2.38
C ILE A 60 -2.06 9.42 2.21
N ASP A 61 -1.69 10.19 3.23
CA ASP A 61 -0.49 11.00 3.17
C ASP A 61 0.76 10.13 3.01
N PHE A 62 0.85 9.07 3.79
CA PHE A 62 1.98 8.15 3.71
C PHE A 62 2.07 7.53 2.32
N ALA A 63 0.94 7.05 1.81
CA ALA A 63 0.92 6.39 0.52
C ALA A 63 1.24 7.35 -0.62
N LEU A 64 0.76 8.58 -0.53
CA LEU A 64 1.10 9.59 -1.54
C LEU A 64 2.58 9.94 -1.49
N HIS A 65 3.11 10.07 -0.29
CA HIS A 65 4.51 10.42 -0.12
C HIS A 65 5.43 9.39 -0.76
N HIS A 66 5.05 8.13 -0.67
CA HIS A 66 5.87 7.05 -1.20
C HIS A 66 5.41 6.58 -2.58
N ASN A 67 4.52 7.32 -3.21
CA ASN A 67 4.03 7.02 -4.57
C ASN A 67 3.33 5.68 -4.66
N LEU A 68 2.68 5.28 -3.60
CA LEU A 68 1.95 4.02 -3.58
C LEU A 68 0.54 4.18 -4.13
N ILE A 69 0.00 5.38 -4.11
CA ILE A 69 -1.32 5.68 -4.64
C ILE A 69 -1.28 6.97 -5.43
N THR A 70 -2.30 7.15 -6.24
CA THR A 70 -2.60 8.45 -6.84
C THR A 70 -3.94 8.93 -6.27
N LYS A 71 -4.13 10.22 -6.28
CA LYS A 71 -5.36 10.82 -5.79
C LYS A 71 -5.82 11.86 -6.80
N GLN A 72 -7.06 11.72 -7.23
CA GLN A 72 -7.69 12.67 -8.14
C GLN A 72 -9.05 13.03 -7.56
N ASN A 73 -9.19 14.27 -7.13
CA ASN A 73 -10.40 14.70 -6.45
C ASN A 73 -10.61 13.82 -5.23
N ASN A 74 -11.70 13.07 -5.21
CA ASN A 74 -12.03 12.22 -4.07
C ASN A 74 -11.72 10.75 -4.33
N MET A 75 -11.04 10.46 -5.44
CA MET A 75 -10.77 9.08 -5.83
C MET A 75 -9.31 8.73 -5.59
N ILE A 76 -9.09 7.54 -5.09
CA ILE A 76 -7.77 7.01 -4.79
C ILE A 76 -7.58 5.70 -5.50
N GLN A 77 -6.38 5.46 -6.01
CA GLN A 77 -6.05 4.21 -6.67
C GLN A 77 -4.59 3.90 -6.47
N ALA A 78 -4.28 2.63 -6.20
CA ALA A 78 -2.90 2.20 -6.05
C ALA A 78 -2.16 2.35 -7.38
N THR A 79 -0.90 2.75 -7.28
CA THR A 79 0.00 2.77 -8.43
C THR A 79 0.54 1.38 -8.67
N ASP A 80 1.28 1.20 -9.76
CA ASP A 80 1.96 -0.06 -10.00
C ASP A 80 2.89 -0.40 -8.84
N LEU A 81 3.57 0.60 -8.31
CA LEU A 81 4.43 0.38 -7.16
C LEU A 81 3.62 -0.04 -5.95
N GLY A 82 2.48 0.60 -5.72
CA GLY A 82 1.61 0.22 -4.62
C GLY A 82 1.14 -1.21 -4.75
N LEU A 83 0.74 -1.61 -5.96
CA LEU A 83 0.29 -2.97 -6.21
C LEU A 83 1.42 -3.99 -5.97
N ALA A 84 2.64 -3.64 -6.35
CA ALA A 84 3.77 -4.52 -6.12
C ALA A 84 4.00 -4.73 -4.63
N TRP A 85 3.85 -3.68 -3.84
CA TRP A 85 4.01 -3.81 -2.40
C TRP A 85 2.89 -4.62 -1.76
N VAL A 86 1.65 -4.45 -2.25
CA VAL A 86 0.54 -5.28 -1.78
C VAL A 86 0.85 -6.74 -2.06
N TRP A 87 1.31 -7.02 -3.26
CA TRP A 87 1.64 -8.38 -3.62
C TRP A 87 2.75 -8.93 -2.74
N TRP A 88 3.75 -8.11 -2.47
CA TRP A 88 4.84 -8.51 -1.57
C TRP A 88 4.31 -8.85 -0.18
N ALA A 89 3.40 -8.03 0.34
CA ALA A 89 2.89 -8.19 1.70
C ALA A 89 2.08 -9.48 1.85
N TYR A 90 1.39 -9.88 0.78
CA TYR A 90 0.54 -11.06 0.83
C TYR A 90 1.18 -12.27 0.17
N ALA A 91 2.45 -12.19 -0.19
CA ALA A 91 3.10 -13.31 -0.84
C ALA A 91 3.14 -14.51 0.09
N PRO A 92 3.04 -15.73 -0.46
CA PRO A 92 3.12 -16.91 0.39
C PRO A 92 4.44 -16.98 1.13
N VAL A 93 4.41 -17.62 2.26
CA VAL A 93 5.58 -17.68 3.13
C VAL A 93 6.72 -18.42 2.47
N GLU A 94 6.41 -19.46 1.73
CA GLU A 94 7.48 -20.18 1.06
C GLU A 94 8.14 -19.32 0.00
N GLY A 95 7.54 -18.20 -0.31
CA GLY A 95 8.18 -17.22 -1.13
C GLY A 95 9.22 -16.44 -0.36
N ASN A 96 9.88 -17.06 0.54
CA ASN A 96 10.95 -16.42 1.30
C ASN A 96 12.06 -15.94 0.44
N ASP A 97 12.15 -16.48 -0.73
CA ASP A 97 13.11 -15.98 -1.68
C ASP A 97 12.77 -14.56 -2.09
N TRP A 98 11.74 -13.99 -1.52
CA TRP A 98 11.47 -12.57 -1.63
C TRP A 98 12.56 -11.74 -1.03
N ILE A 99 13.19 -12.26 -0.06
CA ILE A 99 14.14 -11.45 0.72
C ILE A 99 15.56 -11.74 0.37
#